data_21ac5b56d0634518e7d6bdcf8843f154
#
_entry.id   21ac5b56d0634518e7d6bdcf8843f154
#
_cell.length_a   1.000
_cell.length_b   1.000
_cell.length_c   1.000
_cell.angle_alpha   90.00
_cell.angle_beta   90.00
_cell.angle_gamma   90.00
#
_symmetry.space_group_name_H-M   'P 1'
#
loop_
_entity.id
_entity.type
_entity.pdbx_description
1 polymer ?
#
loop_
_entity_poly.entity_id
_entity_poly.type
_entity_poly.pdbx_seq_one_letter_code
_entity_poly.pdbx_strand_id
1 'polypeptide(L)'
;MNADRDPAHARCGWQSDFPTFADEEPHVVRISLQDFLADASESQVRAWDDSIPRIQVEVGEVVEIDELAAQYTAILEYELPLESRRPDVVLLVSGAVVVLELKGKAEPEQADLDQAAAYARDLRCYHKHCADREVHAVLVPTRAHGYAGVRDGVHIAGPDALHGLIQKLQRPWGQGPLTAEQFLAKDAYCPLPTLVQAARELFLHGTIRHIRLAWAETQPAIDEIATIAHEAAHTRTRHLVLVAGVPGSGKTLVGLSAVHNPGLDDLKVERAGGKPPAPAILSLIHI
;
A
#
# COMPACT_ATOMS: atom_id res chain seq x y z
N MET A 1 -10.40 -19.68 22.17
CA MET A 1 -9.92 -18.76 23.24
C MET A 1 -9.42 -17.54 22.48
N ASN A 2 -10.24 -16.46 22.39
CA ASN A 2 -9.87 -15.26 21.66
C ASN A 2 -8.63 -14.64 22.30
N ALA A 3 -7.48 -14.85 21.67
CA ALA A 3 -6.29 -14.09 22.01
C ALA A 3 -6.62 -12.60 21.80
N ASP A 4 -6.34 -11.78 22.79
CA ASP A 4 -6.47 -10.34 22.77
C ASP A 4 -5.87 -9.79 21.47
N ARG A 5 -6.75 -9.36 20.57
CA ARG A 5 -6.33 -8.66 19.34
C ARG A 5 -5.80 -7.30 19.80
N ASP A 6 -4.49 -7.16 19.81
CA ASP A 6 -3.85 -5.89 20.14
C ASP A 6 -4.31 -4.82 19.12
N PRO A 7 -5.05 -3.78 19.57
CA PRO A 7 -5.53 -2.73 18.67
C PRO A 7 -4.40 -1.87 18.11
N ALA A 8 -3.15 -2.11 18.52
CA ALA A 8 -1.96 -1.38 18.08
C ALA A 8 -1.38 -1.89 16.77
N HIS A 9 -1.79 -3.09 16.30
CA HIS A 9 -1.24 -3.70 15.09
C HIS A 9 -2.24 -3.73 13.94
N ALA A 10 -1.72 -3.72 12.73
CA ALA A 10 -2.49 -3.97 11.53
C ALA A 10 -2.97 -5.45 11.52
N ARG A 11 -4.07 -5.70 10.82
CA ARG A 11 -4.70 -7.01 10.81
C ARG A 11 -4.09 -7.90 9.72
N CYS A 12 -3.84 -9.16 10.06
CA CYS A 12 -3.49 -10.20 9.09
C CYS A 12 -4.11 -11.54 9.52
N GLY A 13 -4.23 -12.45 8.57
CA GLY A 13 -4.81 -13.76 8.84
C GLY A 13 -3.82 -14.71 9.53
N TRP A 14 -2.53 -14.62 9.19
CA TRP A 14 -1.44 -15.39 9.77
C TRP A 14 -0.14 -14.62 9.75
N GLN A 15 0.73 -14.87 10.73
CA GLN A 15 2.12 -14.43 10.70
C GLN A 15 3.02 -15.36 11.52
N SER A 16 4.20 -15.66 11.02
CA SER A 16 5.28 -16.33 11.76
C SER A 16 6.63 -16.13 11.08
N ASP A 17 7.72 -16.53 11.73
CA ASP A 17 8.99 -16.70 11.04
C ASP A 17 8.93 -17.86 10.02
N PHE A 18 9.89 -17.91 9.10
CA PHE A 18 9.93 -18.91 8.03
C PHE A 18 10.01 -20.34 8.55
N PRO A 19 10.87 -20.70 9.53
CA PRO A 19 10.89 -22.04 10.07
C PRO A 19 9.54 -22.46 10.63
N THR A 20 8.92 -21.63 11.47
CA THR A 20 7.60 -21.91 12.03
C THR A 20 6.54 -22.04 10.94
N PHE A 21 6.58 -21.19 9.90
CA PHE A 21 5.62 -21.28 8.81
C PHE A 21 5.78 -22.56 7.99
N ALA A 22 7.03 -22.94 7.71
CA ALA A 22 7.34 -24.15 6.92
C ALA A 22 6.91 -25.44 7.65
N ASP A 23 7.08 -25.49 8.97
CA ASP A 23 6.81 -26.68 9.80
C ASP A 23 5.35 -26.76 10.29
N GLU A 24 4.57 -25.66 10.19
CA GLU A 24 3.19 -25.65 10.69
C GLU A 24 2.27 -26.50 9.81
N GLU A 25 1.31 -27.15 10.44
CA GLU A 25 0.31 -27.92 9.72
C GLU A 25 -0.57 -26.99 8.84
N PRO A 26 -0.69 -27.24 7.52
CA PRO A 26 -1.41 -26.34 6.60
C PRO A 26 -2.85 -26.03 7.04
N HIS A 27 -3.52 -26.99 7.67
CA HIS A 27 -4.88 -26.81 8.15
C HIS A 27 -4.98 -25.82 9.33
N VAL A 28 -3.94 -25.69 10.15
CA VAL A 28 -3.89 -24.71 11.25
C VAL A 28 -3.82 -23.30 10.70
N VAL A 29 -2.94 -23.08 9.72
CA VAL A 29 -2.85 -21.80 8.99
C VAL A 29 -4.20 -21.45 8.36
N ARG A 30 -4.80 -22.42 7.63
CA ARG A 30 -6.12 -22.22 6.99
C ARG A 30 -7.22 -21.85 7.98
N ILE A 31 -7.28 -22.52 9.14
CA ILE A 31 -8.27 -22.19 10.18
C ILE A 31 -8.07 -20.73 10.66
N SER A 32 -6.83 -20.31 10.88
CA SER A 32 -6.53 -18.93 11.27
C SER A 32 -7.01 -17.92 10.23
N LEU A 33 -6.82 -18.22 8.92
CA LEU A 33 -7.33 -17.38 7.84
C LEU A 33 -8.86 -17.33 7.80
N GLN A 34 -9.53 -18.46 8.05
CA GLN A 34 -11.01 -18.50 8.12
C GLN A 34 -11.55 -17.73 9.33
N ASP A 35 -10.88 -17.81 10.48
CA ASP A 35 -11.26 -17.05 11.67
C ASP A 35 -11.05 -15.53 11.47
N PHE A 36 -10.05 -15.18 10.69
CA PHE A 36 -9.78 -13.79 10.31
C PHE A 36 -10.82 -13.26 9.31
N LEU A 37 -11.18 -14.06 8.31
CA LEU A 37 -12.14 -13.74 7.24
C LEU A 37 -13.40 -14.59 7.41
N ALA A 38 -14.26 -14.21 8.33
CA ALA A 38 -15.47 -14.95 8.68
C ALA A 38 -16.46 -15.13 7.50
N ASP A 39 -16.33 -14.33 6.44
CA ASP A 39 -17.13 -14.38 5.22
C ASP A 39 -16.37 -14.97 4.02
N ALA A 40 -15.26 -15.68 4.27
CA ALA A 40 -14.50 -16.31 3.22
C ALA A 40 -15.36 -17.30 2.42
N SER A 41 -15.36 -17.14 1.09
CA SER A 41 -16.09 -18.04 0.20
C SER A 41 -15.45 -19.44 0.15
N GLU A 42 -16.23 -20.47 -0.18
CA GLU A 42 -15.69 -21.82 -0.38
C GLU A 42 -14.57 -21.87 -1.44
N SER A 43 -14.63 -20.99 -2.45
CA SER A 43 -13.58 -20.90 -3.46
C SER A 43 -12.28 -20.33 -2.88
N GLN A 44 -12.35 -19.39 -1.95
CA GLN A 44 -11.20 -18.84 -1.25
C GLN A 44 -10.58 -19.87 -0.31
N VAL A 45 -11.39 -20.60 0.43
CA VAL A 45 -10.92 -21.70 1.31
C VAL A 45 -10.17 -22.75 0.49
N ARG A 46 -10.74 -23.18 -0.66
CA ARG A 46 -10.06 -24.12 -1.56
C ARG A 46 -8.76 -23.58 -2.14
N ALA A 47 -8.69 -22.25 -2.42
CA ALA A 47 -7.46 -21.62 -2.87
C ALA A 47 -6.37 -21.67 -1.79
N TRP A 48 -6.72 -21.45 -0.54
CA TRP A 48 -5.79 -21.58 0.59
C TRP A 48 -5.32 -23.04 0.78
N ASP A 49 -6.25 -24.03 0.74
CA ASP A 49 -5.91 -25.46 0.83
C ASP A 49 -4.91 -25.89 -0.27
N ASP A 50 -5.00 -25.30 -1.46
CA ASP A 50 -4.07 -25.59 -2.57
C ASP A 50 -2.75 -24.84 -2.46
N SER A 51 -2.76 -23.60 -2.01
CA SER A 51 -1.59 -22.71 -2.07
C SER A 51 -0.72 -22.73 -0.82
N ILE A 52 -1.29 -22.81 0.38
CA ILE A 52 -0.51 -22.80 1.64
C ILE A 52 0.57 -23.89 1.66
N PRO A 53 0.25 -25.18 1.41
CA PRO A 53 1.28 -26.21 1.46
C PRO A 53 2.43 -25.99 0.47
N ARG A 54 2.11 -25.43 -0.71
CA ARG A 54 3.12 -25.14 -1.74
C ARG A 54 4.07 -24.04 -1.30
N ILE A 55 3.52 -22.95 -0.72
CA ILE A 55 4.36 -21.84 -0.22
C ILE A 55 5.19 -22.31 0.96
N GLN A 56 4.66 -23.17 1.84
CA GLN A 56 5.40 -23.73 2.97
C GLN A 56 6.61 -24.54 2.49
N VAL A 57 6.46 -25.36 1.46
CA VAL A 57 7.58 -26.09 0.85
C VAL A 57 8.64 -25.14 0.32
N GLU A 58 8.26 -24.15 -0.46
CA GLU A 58 9.19 -23.17 -1.04
C GLU A 58 9.91 -22.33 0.04
N VAL A 59 9.20 -21.96 1.11
CA VAL A 59 9.79 -21.26 2.27
C VAL A 59 10.75 -22.19 3.02
N GLY A 60 10.41 -23.47 3.17
CA GLY A 60 11.30 -24.49 3.74
C GLY A 60 12.60 -24.64 2.97
N GLU A 61 12.53 -24.69 1.64
CA GLU A 61 13.71 -24.72 0.76
C GLU A 61 14.61 -23.48 0.98
N VAL A 62 14.02 -22.30 1.22
CA VAL A 62 14.80 -21.09 1.56
C VAL A 62 15.49 -21.24 2.91
N VAL A 63 14.81 -21.82 3.92
CA VAL A 63 15.39 -22.05 5.26
C VAL A 63 16.56 -23.04 5.20
N GLU A 64 16.47 -24.07 4.35
CA GLU A 64 17.53 -25.08 4.21
C GLU A 64 18.83 -24.50 3.59
N ILE A 65 18.72 -23.50 2.72
CA ILE A 65 19.86 -22.97 1.94
C ILE A 65 20.36 -21.61 2.41
N ASP A 66 19.64 -20.92 3.29
CA ASP A 66 20.00 -19.59 3.80
C ASP A 66 19.86 -19.52 5.32
N GLU A 67 20.98 -19.46 6.02
CA GLU A 67 21.00 -19.34 7.48
C GLU A 67 20.28 -18.09 8.01
N LEU A 68 20.18 -17.02 7.22
CA LEU A 68 19.45 -15.81 7.59
C LEU A 68 17.95 -15.99 7.53
N ALA A 69 17.48 -17.00 6.81
CA ALA A 69 16.04 -17.24 6.62
C ALA A 69 15.31 -17.56 7.93
N ALA A 70 16.02 -17.99 8.97
CA ALA A 70 15.45 -18.14 10.31
C ALA A 70 14.89 -16.84 10.90
N GLN A 71 15.31 -15.67 10.37
CA GLN A 71 14.85 -14.35 10.79
C GLN A 71 13.80 -13.75 9.84
N TYR A 72 13.50 -14.43 8.72
CA TYR A 72 12.52 -13.96 7.76
C TYR A 72 11.09 -14.21 8.28
N THR A 73 10.15 -13.42 7.82
CA THR A 73 8.76 -13.52 8.27
C THR A 73 7.83 -13.71 7.08
N ALA A 74 6.85 -14.62 7.23
CA ALA A 74 5.71 -14.77 6.33
C ALA A 74 4.46 -14.16 6.99
N ILE A 75 3.74 -13.32 6.24
CA ILE A 75 2.48 -12.69 6.65
C ILE A 75 1.46 -13.01 5.57
N LEU A 76 0.32 -13.63 5.94
CA LEU A 76 -0.74 -14.01 5.03
C LEU A 76 -1.98 -13.15 5.24
N GLU A 77 -2.65 -12.81 4.15
CA GLU A 77 -3.88 -12.00 4.14
C GLU A 77 -3.70 -10.68 4.93
N TYR A 78 -2.66 -9.93 4.58
CA TYR A 78 -2.40 -8.64 5.22
C TYR A 78 -3.46 -7.61 4.82
N GLU A 79 -4.30 -7.18 5.76
CA GLU A 79 -5.32 -6.17 5.51
C GLU A 79 -4.67 -4.78 5.46
N LEU A 80 -4.64 -4.17 4.26
CA LEU A 80 -4.15 -2.81 4.10
C LEU A 80 -5.04 -1.85 4.90
N PRO A 81 -4.48 -1.09 5.87
CA PRO A 81 -5.26 -0.17 6.69
C PRO A 81 -6.06 0.84 5.85
N LEU A 82 -7.31 1.05 6.22
CA LEU A 82 -8.29 1.92 5.52
C LEU A 82 -8.69 1.44 4.11
N GLU A 83 -8.31 0.24 3.71
CA GLU A 83 -8.65 -0.36 2.44
C GLU A 83 -9.25 -1.75 2.66
N SER A 84 -10.03 -2.23 1.70
CA SER A 84 -10.55 -3.61 1.74
C SER A 84 -9.64 -4.60 0.98
N ARG A 85 -8.51 -4.11 0.46
CA ARG A 85 -7.56 -4.91 -0.32
C ARG A 85 -6.58 -5.63 0.59
N ARG A 86 -6.22 -6.85 0.20
CA ARG A 86 -5.28 -7.70 0.93
C ARG A 86 -4.36 -8.41 -0.06
N PRO A 87 -3.03 -8.21 0.01
CA PRO A 87 -2.10 -9.12 -0.63
C PRO A 87 -2.17 -10.51 0.02
N ASP A 88 -2.11 -11.55 -0.80
CA ASP A 88 -2.22 -12.93 -0.32
C ASP A 88 -1.09 -13.27 0.65
N VAL A 89 0.16 -12.95 0.29
CA VAL A 89 1.34 -13.17 1.14
C VAL A 89 2.31 -11.99 1.05
N VAL A 90 2.87 -11.60 2.18
CA VAL A 90 4.00 -10.68 2.27
C VAL A 90 5.14 -11.40 2.98
N LEU A 91 6.29 -11.47 2.32
CA LEU A 91 7.52 -12.03 2.88
C LEU A 91 8.49 -10.91 3.24
N LEU A 92 8.92 -10.88 4.49
CA LEU A 92 9.92 -9.94 4.99
C LEU A 92 11.27 -10.66 4.98
N VAL A 93 12.10 -10.32 4.00
CA VAL A 93 13.40 -10.95 3.80
C VAL A 93 14.53 -9.95 4.03
N SER A 94 15.78 -10.39 4.00
CA SER A 94 16.93 -9.50 4.18
C SER A 94 16.95 -8.38 3.14
N GLY A 95 16.84 -7.14 3.59
CA GLY A 95 16.90 -5.93 2.77
C GLY A 95 15.71 -5.69 1.84
N ALA A 96 14.72 -6.59 1.78
CA ALA A 96 13.60 -6.48 0.85
C ALA A 96 12.27 -6.93 1.45
N VAL A 97 11.18 -6.50 0.81
CA VAL A 97 9.81 -6.98 1.04
C VAL A 97 9.30 -7.59 -0.26
N VAL A 98 8.84 -8.82 -0.20
CA VAL A 98 8.33 -9.55 -1.37
C VAL A 98 6.84 -9.76 -1.21
N VAL A 99 6.05 -9.22 -2.14
CA VAL A 99 4.59 -9.28 -2.12
C VAL A 99 4.16 -10.32 -3.14
N LEU A 100 3.52 -11.39 -2.68
CA LEU A 100 3.04 -12.45 -3.54
C LEU A 100 1.52 -12.30 -3.76
N GLU A 101 1.13 -12.43 -5.01
CA GLU A 101 -0.26 -12.58 -5.43
C GLU A 101 -0.42 -13.97 -6.07
N LEU A 102 -1.36 -14.77 -5.59
CA LEU A 102 -1.55 -16.16 -5.96
C LEU A 102 -2.73 -16.29 -6.92
N LYS A 103 -2.54 -16.96 -8.03
CA LYS A 103 -3.62 -17.18 -9.00
C LYS A 103 -3.74 -18.66 -9.40
N GLY A 104 -4.93 -19.24 -9.22
CA GLY A 104 -5.25 -20.63 -9.54
C GLY A 104 -5.27 -20.97 -11.02
N LYS A 105 -4.36 -20.41 -11.81
CA LYS A 105 -4.25 -20.55 -13.27
C LYS A 105 -2.79 -20.81 -13.70
N ALA A 106 -2.59 -21.22 -14.96
CA ALA A 106 -1.26 -21.43 -15.53
C ALA A 106 -0.74 -20.17 -16.24
N GLU A 107 -1.63 -19.43 -16.89
CA GLU A 107 -1.26 -18.23 -17.66
C GLU A 107 -1.79 -16.97 -16.97
N PRO A 108 -0.90 -16.07 -16.54
CA PRO A 108 -1.30 -14.80 -15.94
C PRO A 108 -1.93 -13.85 -16.95
N GLU A 109 -2.98 -13.16 -16.54
CA GLU A 109 -3.60 -12.07 -17.28
C GLU A 109 -3.00 -10.72 -16.86
N GLN A 110 -3.22 -9.66 -17.69
CA GLN A 110 -2.73 -8.32 -17.38
C GLN A 110 -3.29 -7.80 -16.04
N ALA A 111 -4.55 -8.06 -15.75
CA ALA A 111 -5.19 -7.66 -14.51
C ALA A 111 -4.52 -8.27 -13.25
N ASP A 112 -3.99 -9.50 -13.34
CA ASP A 112 -3.27 -10.14 -12.25
C ASP A 112 -1.93 -9.44 -11.98
N LEU A 113 -1.22 -9.06 -13.06
CA LEU A 113 0.03 -8.30 -12.98
C LEU A 113 -0.21 -6.92 -12.39
N ASP A 114 -1.24 -6.23 -12.87
CA ASP A 114 -1.60 -4.89 -12.38
C ASP A 114 -1.96 -4.92 -10.88
N GLN A 115 -2.63 -5.98 -10.42
CA GLN A 115 -2.96 -6.19 -9.01
C GLN A 115 -1.70 -6.39 -8.16
N ALA A 116 -0.81 -7.28 -8.56
CA ALA A 116 0.45 -7.53 -7.84
C ALA A 116 1.34 -6.27 -7.81
N ALA A 117 1.46 -5.57 -8.95
CA ALA A 117 2.20 -4.32 -9.05
C ALA A 117 1.61 -3.23 -8.14
N ALA A 118 0.27 -3.14 -8.04
CA ALA A 118 -0.40 -2.17 -7.20
C ALA A 118 -0.07 -2.38 -5.72
N TYR A 119 -0.08 -3.60 -5.20
CA TYR A 119 0.28 -3.88 -3.81
C TYR A 119 1.72 -3.47 -3.49
N ALA A 120 2.69 -3.85 -4.33
CA ALA A 120 4.08 -3.49 -4.11
C ALA A 120 4.31 -1.98 -4.19
N ARG A 121 3.64 -1.29 -5.14
CA ARG A 121 3.66 0.17 -5.24
C ARG A 121 3.10 0.82 -3.99
N ASP A 122 1.95 0.36 -3.49
CA ASP A 122 1.27 0.96 -2.37
C ASP A 122 2.08 0.76 -1.07
N LEU A 123 2.70 -0.40 -0.87
CA LEU A 123 3.63 -0.60 0.24
C LEU A 123 4.85 0.31 0.12
N ARG A 124 5.44 0.45 -1.06
CA ARG A 124 6.59 1.35 -1.28
C ARG A 124 6.24 2.81 -0.99
N CYS A 125 5.04 3.24 -1.36
CA CYS A 125 4.61 4.64 -1.21
C CYS A 125 4.11 4.97 0.20
N TYR A 126 3.45 4.02 0.86
CA TYR A 126 2.66 4.32 2.06
C TYR A 126 3.13 3.62 3.32
N HIS A 127 4.02 2.63 3.22
CA HIS A 127 4.54 1.92 4.37
C HIS A 127 5.92 2.46 4.77
N LYS A 128 6.03 3.01 5.99
CA LYS A 128 7.25 3.74 6.44
C LYS A 128 8.53 2.91 6.39
N HIS A 129 8.44 1.61 6.62
CA HIS A 129 9.60 0.72 6.59
C HIS A 129 9.93 0.16 5.20
N CYS A 130 9.06 0.42 4.22
CA CYS A 130 9.27 0.05 2.81
C CYS A 130 9.86 1.19 1.98
N ALA A 131 9.88 2.43 2.50
CA ALA A 131 10.35 3.60 1.75
C ALA A 131 11.83 3.48 1.32
N ASP A 132 12.67 2.91 2.19
CA ASP A 132 14.12 2.76 1.96
C ASP A 132 14.52 1.29 1.68
N ARG A 133 13.55 0.45 1.28
CA ARG A 133 13.76 -0.97 0.97
C ARG A 133 13.28 -1.30 -0.43
N GLU A 134 13.86 -2.34 -1.02
CA GLU A 134 13.29 -2.90 -2.24
C GLU A 134 11.96 -3.60 -1.92
N VAL A 135 10.92 -3.29 -2.69
CA VAL A 135 9.62 -3.95 -2.61
C VAL A 135 9.33 -4.59 -3.95
N HIS A 136 9.25 -5.91 -3.97
CA HIS A 136 9.08 -6.69 -5.18
C HIS A 136 7.65 -7.22 -5.29
N ALA A 137 7.05 -7.02 -6.46
CA ALA A 137 5.79 -7.66 -6.84
C ALA A 137 6.10 -9.03 -7.44
N VAL A 138 5.47 -10.07 -6.94
CA VAL A 138 5.58 -11.43 -7.47
C VAL A 138 4.19 -11.99 -7.70
N LEU A 139 3.93 -12.42 -8.91
CA LEU A 139 2.73 -13.17 -9.27
C LEU A 139 3.06 -14.66 -9.31
N VAL A 140 2.29 -15.46 -8.58
CA VAL A 140 2.46 -16.92 -8.51
C VAL A 140 1.27 -17.60 -9.17
N PRO A 141 1.36 -17.96 -10.46
CA PRO A 141 0.36 -18.81 -11.10
C PRO A 141 0.55 -20.26 -10.60
N THR A 142 -0.33 -20.70 -9.70
CA THR A 142 -0.14 -21.96 -8.96
C THR A 142 -0.21 -23.22 -9.82
N ARG A 143 -0.53 -23.09 -11.12
CA ARG A 143 -0.55 -24.18 -12.10
C ARG A 143 0.56 -24.09 -13.15
N ALA A 144 1.46 -23.11 -13.08
CA ALA A 144 2.58 -22.90 -14.02
C ALA A 144 3.88 -23.43 -13.44
N HIS A 145 4.07 -24.75 -13.42
CA HIS A 145 5.28 -25.38 -12.90
C HIS A 145 6.51 -25.03 -13.76
N GLY A 146 7.66 -24.84 -13.11
CA GLY A 146 8.94 -24.57 -13.76
C GLY A 146 9.03 -23.20 -14.44
N TYR A 147 8.02 -22.35 -14.32
CA TYR A 147 8.02 -21.04 -14.95
C TYR A 147 8.71 -19.99 -14.05
N ALA A 148 9.58 -19.19 -14.66
CA ALA A 148 10.14 -18.00 -14.04
C ALA A 148 10.35 -16.92 -15.09
N GLY A 149 9.96 -15.69 -14.80
CA GLY A 149 10.09 -14.57 -15.74
C GLY A 149 9.79 -13.22 -15.08
N VAL A 150 9.86 -12.17 -15.88
CA VAL A 150 9.47 -10.80 -15.48
C VAL A 150 8.65 -10.19 -16.60
N ARG A 151 7.50 -9.61 -16.28
CA ARG A 151 6.65 -8.87 -17.20
C ARG A 151 6.14 -7.60 -16.51
N ASP A 152 6.32 -6.45 -17.16
CA ASP A 152 5.90 -5.14 -16.65
C ASP A 152 6.41 -4.81 -15.23
N GLY A 153 7.64 -5.26 -14.91
CA GLY A 153 8.25 -5.06 -13.59
C GLY A 153 7.74 -6.00 -12.49
N VAL A 154 6.82 -6.92 -12.82
CA VAL A 154 6.33 -7.97 -11.92
C VAL A 154 7.10 -9.26 -12.18
N HIS A 155 7.67 -9.85 -11.14
CA HIS A 155 8.23 -11.19 -11.22
C HIS A 155 7.11 -12.21 -11.32
N ILE A 156 7.30 -13.23 -12.14
CA ILE A 156 6.36 -14.34 -12.25
C ILE A 156 7.13 -15.61 -11.91
N ALA A 157 6.68 -16.36 -10.93
CA ALA A 157 7.30 -17.61 -10.54
C ALA A 157 6.22 -18.69 -10.35
N GLY A 158 6.43 -19.85 -10.93
CA GLY A 158 5.62 -21.04 -10.61
C GLY A 158 5.80 -21.42 -9.14
N PRO A 159 4.90 -22.29 -8.62
CA PRO A 159 4.91 -22.67 -7.21
C PRO A 159 6.16 -23.48 -6.80
N ASP A 160 6.94 -23.95 -7.76
CA ASP A 160 8.16 -24.73 -7.61
C ASP A 160 9.43 -23.93 -7.98
N ALA A 161 9.32 -22.62 -8.15
CA ALA A 161 10.43 -21.75 -8.52
C ALA A 161 10.56 -20.53 -7.56
N LEU A 162 9.73 -20.47 -6.53
CA LEU A 162 9.63 -19.32 -5.64
C LEU A 162 10.86 -19.20 -4.72
N HIS A 163 11.37 -20.30 -4.17
CA HIS A 163 12.58 -20.29 -3.33
C HIS A 163 13.79 -19.66 -4.05
N GLY A 164 14.03 -20.08 -5.30
CA GLY A 164 15.13 -19.53 -6.11
C GLY A 164 14.93 -18.06 -6.49
N LEU A 165 13.68 -17.59 -6.59
CA LEU A 165 13.37 -16.17 -6.78
C LEU A 165 13.60 -15.38 -5.50
N ILE A 166 13.12 -15.85 -4.36
CA ILE A 166 13.32 -15.18 -3.05
C ILE A 166 14.79 -14.94 -2.80
N GLN A 167 15.67 -15.95 -3.07
CA GLN A 167 17.12 -15.79 -2.93
C GLN A 167 17.71 -14.71 -3.82
N LYS A 168 17.17 -14.51 -5.03
CA LYS A 168 17.62 -13.44 -5.94
C LYS A 168 17.18 -12.06 -5.52
N LEU A 169 16.02 -11.97 -4.85
CA LEU A 169 15.40 -10.72 -4.44
C LEU A 169 15.91 -10.19 -3.10
N GLN A 170 16.41 -11.05 -2.24
CA GLN A 170 17.01 -10.63 -0.97
C GLN A 170 18.30 -9.81 -1.16
N ARG A 171 18.59 -8.95 -0.18
CA ARG A 171 19.78 -8.09 -0.15
C ARG A 171 20.54 -8.29 1.16
N PRO A 172 21.32 -9.38 1.31
CA PRO A 172 21.96 -9.73 2.58
C PRO A 172 22.95 -8.66 3.09
N TRP A 173 23.48 -7.83 2.21
CA TRP A 173 24.41 -6.74 2.55
C TRP A 173 23.71 -5.40 2.83
N GLY A 174 22.38 -5.39 2.77
CA GLY A 174 21.57 -4.22 3.05
C GLY A 174 21.10 -4.15 4.51
N GLN A 175 19.93 -3.60 4.69
CA GLN A 175 19.25 -3.61 5.99
C GLN A 175 18.81 -5.03 6.34
N GLY A 176 18.91 -5.44 7.61
CA GLY A 176 18.37 -6.72 8.07
C GLY A 176 16.87 -6.87 7.80
N PRO A 177 16.30 -8.08 7.93
CA PRO A 177 14.87 -8.30 7.72
C PRO A 177 14.03 -7.44 8.66
N LEU A 178 12.86 -7.03 8.22
CA LEU A 178 11.87 -6.41 9.09
C LEU A 178 11.25 -7.47 10.00
N THR A 179 10.97 -7.12 11.24
CA THR A 179 10.15 -7.97 12.09
C THR A 179 8.66 -7.79 11.76
N ALA A 180 7.86 -8.82 12.04
CA ALA A 180 6.40 -8.72 11.93
C ALA A 180 5.85 -7.54 12.74
N GLU A 181 6.34 -7.33 13.97
CA GLU A 181 5.92 -6.22 14.83
C GLU A 181 6.16 -4.86 14.17
N GLN A 182 7.32 -4.64 13.56
CA GLN A 182 7.63 -3.41 12.85
C GLN A 182 6.73 -3.22 11.63
N PHE A 183 6.51 -4.28 10.86
CA PHE A 183 5.71 -4.20 9.64
C PHE A 183 4.22 -4.02 9.94
N LEU A 184 3.68 -4.70 10.95
CA LEU A 184 2.28 -4.66 11.33
C LEU A 184 1.93 -3.51 12.27
N ALA A 185 2.89 -2.69 12.70
CA ALA A 185 2.61 -1.55 13.57
C ALA A 185 1.53 -0.63 12.94
N LYS A 186 0.57 -0.22 13.75
CA LYS A 186 -0.61 0.56 13.29
C LYS A 186 -0.25 1.83 12.53
N ASP A 187 0.87 2.45 12.85
CA ASP A 187 1.39 3.66 12.21
C ASP A 187 2.38 3.37 11.08
N ALA A 188 2.62 2.08 10.76
CA ALA A 188 3.56 1.69 9.71
C ALA A 188 3.01 1.93 8.31
N TYR A 189 1.71 1.70 8.10
CA TYR A 189 1.05 1.95 6.82
C TYR A 189 0.12 3.16 6.93
N CYS A 190 0.45 4.22 6.21
CA CYS A 190 -0.30 5.47 6.21
C CYS A 190 -0.70 5.81 4.77
N PRO A 191 -1.82 5.25 4.27
CA PRO A 191 -2.30 5.55 2.93
C PRO A 191 -2.74 7.01 2.85
N LEU A 192 -2.80 7.53 1.63
CA LEU A 192 -3.39 8.86 1.42
C LEU A 192 -4.84 8.84 1.93
N PRO A 193 -5.22 9.82 2.74
CA PRO A 193 -6.59 9.91 3.22
C PRO A 193 -7.54 10.03 2.01
N THR A 194 -8.73 9.46 2.13
CA THR A 194 -9.77 9.70 1.14
C THR A 194 -10.04 11.20 1.02
N LEU A 195 -10.57 11.64 -0.13
CA LEU A 195 -10.89 13.06 -0.35
C LEU A 195 -11.70 13.68 0.80
N VAL A 196 -12.65 12.94 1.34
CA VAL A 196 -13.50 13.39 2.47
C VAL A 196 -12.69 13.50 3.76
N GLN A 197 -11.82 12.54 4.03
CA GLN A 197 -10.93 12.58 5.21
C GLN A 197 -9.91 13.70 5.09
N ALA A 198 -9.28 13.87 3.91
CA ALA A 198 -8.36 14.95 3.64
C ALA A 198 -9.01 16.33 3.79
N ALA A 199 -10.21 16.51 3.24
CA ALA A 199 -10.98 17.75 3.39
C ALA A 199 -11.31 18.02 4.86
N ARG A 200 -11.71 16.99 5.62
CA ARG A 200 -12.02 17.11 7.05
C ARG A 200 -10.78 17.47 7.88
N GLU A 201 -9.64 16.84 7.62
CA GLU A 201 -8.39 17.15 8.31
C GLU A 201 -7.90 18.56 8.00
N LEU A 202 -7.94 18.98 6.73
CA LEU A 202 -7.62 20.36 6.34
C LEU A 202 -8.53 21.37 7.03
N PHE A 203 -9.84 21.09 7.09
CA PHE A 203 -10.81 21.97 7.73
C PHE A 203 -10.58 22.10 9.25
N LEU A 204 -10.26 20.97 9.93
CA LEU A 204 -10.09 20.95 11.39
C LEU A 204 -8.71 21.41 11.85
N HIS A 205 -7.67 21.14 11.08
CA HIS A 205 -6.28 21.28 11.52
C HIS A 205 -5.41 22.17 10.62
N GLY A 206 -5.94 22.63 9.49
CA GLY A 206 -5.18 23.43 8.50
C GLY A 206 -4.06 22.67 7.78
N THR A 207 -3.81 21.41 8.15
CA THR A 207 -2.74 20.55 7.59
C THR A 207 -3.18 19.11 7.55
N ILE A 208 -2.71 18.35 6.53
CA ILE A 208 -2.90 16.90 6.45
C ILE A 208 -1.63 16.25 6.99
N ARG A 209 -1.71 15.62 8.17
CA ARG A 209 -0.54 15.12 8.92
C ARG A 209 0.20 13.97 8.23
N HIS A 210 -0.44 13.22 7.33
CA HIS A 210 0.08 11.97 6.76
C HIS A 210 0.67 12.10 5.35
N ILE A 211 0.72 13.28 4.74
CA ILE A 211 1.21 13.47 3.38
C ILE A 211 2.60 14.12 3.40
N ARG A 212 3.63 13.37 3.76
CA ARG A 212 5.01 13.90 3.74
C ARG A 212 5.66 13.87 2.36
N LEU A 213 5.39 12.86 1.54
CA LEU A 213 6.01 12.69 0.21
C LEU A 213 5.32 13.48 -0.91
N ALA A 214 3.99 13.65 -0.85
CA ALA A 214 3.26 14.42 -1.85
C ALA A 214 3.47 15.94 -1.73
N TRP A 215 3.87 16.43 -0.57
CA TRP A 215 4.01 17.87 -0.30
C TRP A 215 5.12 18.53 -1.11
N ALA A 216 6.27 17.88 -1.27
CA ALA A 216 7.41 18.48 -1.97
C ALA A 216 7.12 18.76 -3.44
N GLU A 217 6.26 17.94 -4.08
CA GLU A 217 5.91 18.09 -5.50
C GLU A 217 4.63 18.90 -5.72
N THR A 218 3.75 19.00 -4.72
CA THR A 218 2.48 19.74 -4.85
C THR A 218 2.55 21.17 -4.34
N GLN A 219 3.49 21.49 -3.44
CA GLN A 219 3.63 22.82 -2.87
C GLN A 219 3.86 23.92 -3.92
N PRO A 220 4.72 23.74 -4.94
CA PRO A 220 4.89 24.76 -5.98
C PRO A 220 3.59 25.10 -6.72
N ALA A 221 2.76 24.10 -6.99
CA ALA A 221 1.47 24.31 -7.64
C ALA A 221 0.47 25.05 -6.73
N ILE A 222 0.50 24.78 -5.42
CA ILE A 222 -0.33 25.48 -4.42
C ILE A 222 0.09 26.94 -4.32
N ASP A 223 1.39 27.23 -4.29
CA ASP A 223 1.95 28.58 -4.20
C ASP A 223 1.63 29.40 -5.47
N GLU A 224 1.68 28.75 -6.64
CA GLU A 224 1.30 29.39 -7.90
C GLU A 224 -0.19 29.75 -7.94
N ILE A 225 -1.06 28.83 -7.49
CA ILE A 225 -2.50 29.10 -7.38
C ILE A 225 -2.75 30.27 -6.42
N ALA A 226 -2.05 30.33 -5.29
CA ALA A 226 -2.16 31.44 -4.34
C ALA A 226 -1.74 32.77 -4.99
N THR A 227 -0.66 32.79 -5.73
CA THR A 227 -0.19 33.96 -6.47
C THR A 227 -1.22 34.47 -7.48
N ILE A 228 -1.78 33.56 -8.28
CA ILE A 228 -2.85 33.87 -9.25
C ILE A 228 -4.09 34.41 -8.53
N ALA A 229 -4.44 33.87 -7.36
CA ALA A 229 -5.59 34.35 -6.59
C ALA A 229 -5.39 35.77 -6.08
N HIS A 230 -4.19 36.14 -5.60
CA HIS A 230 -3.85 37.50 -5.19
C HIS A 230 -3.88 38.47 -6.38
N GLU A 231 -3.33 38.07 -7.52
CA GLU A 231 -3.37 38.88 -8.74
C GLU A 231 -4.81 39.12 -9.20
N ALA A 232 -5.63 38.04 -9.24
CA ALA A 232 -7.04 38.15 -9.59
C ALA A 232 -7.82 39.10 -8.66
N ALA A 233 -7.54 39.04 -7.36
CA ALA A 233 -8.16 39.93 -6.37
C ALA A 233 -7.72 41.39 -6.57
N HIS A 234 -6.43 41.64 -6.81
CA HIS A 234 -5.88 42.95 -7.03
C HIS A 234 -6.39 43.61 -8.32
N THR A 235 -6.41 42.82 -9.41
CA THR A 235 -6.83 43.30 -10.74
C THR A 235 -8.36 43.21 -10.94
N ARG A 236 -9.08 42.61 -10.02
CA ARG A 236 -10.54 42.33 -10.10
C ARG A 236 -10.92 41.52 -11.35
N THR A 237 -10.04 40.60 -11.74
CA THR A 237 -10.23 39.73 -12.90
C THR A 237 -10.66 38.31 -12.47
N ARG A 238 -11.09 37.48 -13.43
CA ARG A 238 -11.41 36.09 -13.21
C ARG A 238 -10.39 35.22 -13.92
N HIS A 239 -9.84 34.23 -13.22
CA HIS A 239 -8.84 33.33 -13.76
C HIS A 239 -9.39 31.91 -13.72
N LEU A 240 -9.06 31.11 -14.74
CA LEU A 240 -9.29 29.67 -14.78
C LEU A 240 -7.94 28.98 -14.63
N VAL A 241 -7.77 28.20 -13.56
CA VAL A 241 -6.55 27.42 -13.33
C VAL A 241 -6.84 25.97 -13.62
N LEU A 242 -6.10 25.37 -14.55
CA LEU A 242 -6.19 23.95 -14.91
C LEU A 242 -4.98 23.19 -14.37
N VAL A 243 -5.22 22.26 -13.44
CA VAL A 243 -4.19 21.40 -12.88
C VAL A 243 -4.21 20.06 -13.63
N ALA A 244 -3.18 19.82 -14.45
CA ALA A 244 -3.02 18.58 -15.19
C ALA A 244 -2.02 17.65 -14.49
N GLY A 245 -2.17 16.36 -14.69
CA GLY A 245 -1.27 15.32 -14.16
C GLY A 245 -1.86 13.93 -14.31
N VAL A 246 -1.01 12.91 -14.20
CA VAL A 246 -1.42 11.50 -14.28
C VAL A 246 -2.41 11.13 -13.16
N PRO A 247 -3.21 10.08 -13.31
CA PRO A 247 -4.04 9.55 -12.23
C PRO A 247 -3.19 9.30 -10.96
N GLY A 248 -3.68 9.71 -9.80
CA GLY A 248 -2.96 9.57 -8.53
C GLY A 248 -1.90 10.64 -8.24
N SER A 249 -1.64 11.61 -9.12
CA SER A 249 -0.63 12.68 -8.93
C SER A 249 -1.01 13.76 -7.91
N GLY A 250 -2.06 13.59 -7.12
CA GLY A 250 -2.45 14.54 -6.07
C GLY A 250 -3.21 15.79 -6.54
N LYS A 251 -3.72 15.85 -7.78
CA LYS A 251 -4.47 17.03 -8.31
C LYS A 251 -5.58 17.50 -7.38
N THR A 252 -6.36 16.58 -6.85
CA THR A 252 -7.43 16.89 -5.92
C THR A 252 -6.91 17.49 -4.61
N LEU A 253 -5.78 16.97 -4.14
CA LEU A 253 -5.09 17.48 -2.95
C LEU A 253 -4.60 18.91 -3.16
N VAL A 254 -3.98 19.20 -4.33
CA VAL A 254 -3.58 20.57 -4.70
C VAL A 254 -4.77 21.53 -4.61
N GLY A 255 -5.91 21.15 -5.20
CA GLY A 255 -7.11 21.98 -5.17
C GLY A 255 -7.63 22.22 -3.74
N LEU A 256 -7.70 21.15 -2.91
CA LEU A 256 -8.12 21.30 -1.52
C LEU A 256 -7.15 22.13 -0.70
N SER A 257 -5.85 21.89 -0.83
CA SER A 257 -4.81 22.63 -0.11
C SER A 257 -4.76 24.09 -0.53
N ALA A 258 -4.99 24.41 -1.80
CA ALA A 258 -5.08 25.78 -2.28
C ALA A 258 -6.24 26.55 -1.63
N VAL A 259 -7.44 25.94 -1.51
CA VAL A 259 -8.60 26.56 -0.85
C VAL A 259 -8.35 26.84 0.64
N HIS A 260 -7.59 25.99 1.31
CA HIS A 260 -7.27 26.12 2.73
C HIS A 260 -5.88 26.74 3.00
N ASN A 261 -5.24 27.30 1.97
CA ASN A 261 -3.93 27.92 2.12
C ASN A 261 -4.05 29.15 3.04
N PRO A 262 -3.32 29.20 4.16
CA PRO A 262 -3.28 30.37 5.04
C PRO A 262 -2.83 31.65 4.33
N GLY A 263 -2.02 31.54 3.27
CA GLY A 263 -1.62 32.65 2.43
C GLY A 263 -2.76 33.35 1.70
N LEU A 264 -3.98 32.79 1.70
CA LEU A 264 -5.17 33.41 1.11
C LEU A 264 -6.12 33.99 2.16
N ASP A 265 -5.78 33.95 3.45
CA ASP A 265 -6.65 34.41 4.53
C ASP A 265 -6.91 35.93 4.47
N ASP A 266 -5.98 36.70 3.95
CA ASP A 266 -6.09 38.16 3.71
C ASP A 266 -7.10 38.48 2.59
N LEU A 267 -7.36 37.54 1.69
CA LEU A 267 -8.39 37.69 0.64
C LEU A 267 -9.80 37.35 1.14
N LYS A 268 -9.92 36.75 2.31
CA LYS A 268 -11.18 36.46 3.01
C LYS A 268 -11.70 37.72 3.68
N VAL A 269 -12.07 38.76 2.92
CA VAL A 269 -12.55 40.02 3.45
C VAL A 269 -13.89 39.84 4.14
N GLU A 270 -13.93 40.06 5.45
CA GLU A 270 -15.18 40.31 6.19
C GLU A 270 -15.82 41.58 5.66
N ARG A 271 -16.85 41.48 4.87
CA ARG A 271 -17.73 42.63 4.60
C ARG A 271 -18.47 42.95 5.87
N ALA A 272 -18.23 44.11 6.43
CA ALA A 272 -18.97 44.61 7.57
C ALA A 272 -20.48 44.45 7.31
N GLY A 273 -21.16 43.58 8.08
CA GLY A 273 -22.59 43.32 8.01
C GLY A 273 -23.07 42.35 6.93
N GLY A 274 -22.20 41.64 6.23
CA GLY A 274 -22.55 40.67 5.17
C GLY A 274 -22.03 39.26 5.44
N LYS A 275 -22.79 38.29 4.95
CA LYS A 275 -22.36 36.89 4.86
C LYS A 275 -20.98 36.84 4.20
N PRO A 276 -19.98 36.09 4.73
CA PRO A 276 -18.68 35.98 4.09
C PRO A 276 -18.85 35.57 2.63
N PRO A 277 -18.06 36.15 1.69
CA PRO A 277 -18.14 35.76 0.29
C PRO A 277 -17.91 34.26 0.22
N ALA A 278 -18.80 33.54 -0.47
CA ALA A 278 -18.58 32.14 -0.75
C ALA A 278 -17.20 32.00 -1.41
N PRO A 279 -16.33 31.08 -0.94
CA PRO A 279 -15.05 30.85 -1.58
C PRO A 279 -15.30 30.56 -3.06
N ALA A 280 -14.40 31.04 -3.91
CA ALA A 280 -14.45 30.77 -5.33
C ALA A 280 -14.65 29.25 -5.53
N ILE A 281 -15.75 28.86 -6.21
CA ILE A 281 -16.12 27.45 -6.35
C ILE A 281 -15.04 26.75 -7.14
N LEU A 282 -14.27 25.90 -6.48
CA LEU A 282 -13.36 24.96 -7.14
C LEU A 282 -14.23 23.81 -7.68
N SER A 283 -14.49 23.81 -8.98
CA SER A 283 -15.11 22.65 -9.65
C SER A 283 -14.01 21.68 -10.05
N LEU A 284 -13.92 20.52 -9.37
CA LEU A 284 -13.05 19.43 -9.74
C LEU A 284 -13.78 18.53 -10.75
N ILE A 285 -13.45 18.71 -12.03
CA ILE A 285 -13.91 17.79 -13.08
C ILE A 285 -12.79 16.76 -13.30
N HIS A 286 -13.07 15.49 -13.00
CA HIS A 286 -12.26 14.37 -13.47
C HIS A 286 -12.58 14.14 -14.96
N ILE A 287 -11.59 14.34 -15.82
CA ILE A 287 -11.62 13.90 -17.21
C ILE A 287 -10.80 12.63 -17.32
#